data_13d62db6a555ef40c22c3f59c8a8a00f
#
_entry.id   13d62db6a555ef40c22c3f59c8a8a00f
#
_cell.length_a   1.000
_cell.length_b   1.000
_cell.length_c   1.000
_cell.angle_alpha   90.00
_cell.angle_beta   90.00
_cell.angle_gamma   90.00
#
_symmetry.space_group_name_H-M   'P 1'
#
loop_
_entity.id
_entity.type
_entity.pdbx_description
1 polymer ?
#
loop_
_entity_poly.entity_id
_entity_poly.type
_entity_poly.pdbx_seq_one_letter_code
_entity_poly.pdbx_strand_id
1 'polypeptide(L)'
;VCSSDLVEAYMKAITLDPAKTDLWREVSSSYELNNEFTKAIEAYKKYSESLSADKRTPDVQFQIGKLYYEKGTQSDTLTVSLDERKAALVSADSIFTEIAKVAPDSYLGNFWRARTNSALDPETTQGLAKPYYEEVAAFLIDKNDPRYNSALIECYSYLGYYYLVANKLPESKEYWNKILAIDPANATAKRALDGIK
;
A
#
# COMPACT_ATOMS: atom_id res chain seq x y z
N VAL A 1 14.67 -25.02 0.60
CA VAL A 1 15.58 -24.21 1.44
C VAL A 1 14.70 -23.33 2.30
N CYS A 2 14.90 -23.39 3.63
CA CYS A 2 14.17 -22.53 4.55
C CYS A 2 14.62 -21.07 4.34
N SER A 3 13.72 -20.09 4.48
CA SER A 3 14.12 -18.68 4.28
C SER A 3 15.12 -18.20 5.33
N SER A 4 15.17 -18.81 6.51
CA SER A 4 16.23 -18.59 7.51
C SER A 4 17.61 -18.96 6.99
N ASP A 5 17.72 -20.10 6.27
CA ASP A 5 18.99 -20.56 5.70
C ASP A 5 19.49 -19.62 4.60
N LEU A 6 18.54 -19.04 3.83
CA LEU A 6 18.87 -18.04 2.81
C LEU A 6 19.40 -16.74 3.43
N VAL A 7 18.77 -16.25 4.49
CA VAL A 7 19.25 -15.07 5.23
C VAL A 7 20.68 -15.30 5.74
N GLU A 8 20.93 -16.44 6.38
CA GLU A 8 22.27 -16.78 6.89
C GLU A 8 23.30 -16.82 5.77
N ALA A 9 22.98 -17.46 4.63
CA ALA A 9 23.86 -17.55 3.48
C ALA A 9 24.17 -16.17 2.88
N TYR A 10 23.17 -15.29 2.72
CA TYR A 10 23.38 -13.93 2.22
C TYR A 10 24.20 -13.08 3.20
N MET A 11 23.90 -13.16 4.49
CA MET A 11 24.65 -12.43 5.53
C MET A 11 26.12 -12.87 5.57
N LYS A 12 26.39 -14.17 5.43
CA LYS A 12 27.76 -14.69 5.31
C LYS A 12 28.47 -14.16 4.05
N ALA A 13 27.76 -14.12 2.91
CA ALA A 13 28.32 -13.59 1.66
C ALA A 13 28.65 -12.09 1.77
N ILE A 14 27.81 -11.28 2.42
CA ILE A 14 28.06 -9.86 2.69
C ILE A 14 29.25 -9.68 3.64
N THR A 15 29.38 -10.55 4.65
CA THR A 15 30.51 -10.50 5.60
C THR A 15 31.82 -10.81 4.91
N LEU A 16 31.85 -11.77 3.99
CA LEU A 16 33.02 -12.14 3.20
C LEU A 16 33.40 -11.11 2.15
N ASP A 17 32.41 -10.45 1.56
CA ASP A 17 32.59 -9.43 0.54
C ASP A 17 31.58 -8.28 0.76
N PRO A 18 31.96 -7.25 1.52
CA PRO A 18 31.10 -6.09 1.81
C PRO A 18 30.69 -5.28 0.56
N ALA A 19 31.32 -5.49 -0.60
CA ALA A 19 30.93 -4.85 -1.84
C ALA A 19 29.65 -5.43 -2.45
N LYS A 20 29.21 -6.61 -2.02
CA LYS A 20 27.96 -7.26 -2.44
C LYS A 20 26.72 -6.63 -1.80
N THR A 21 26.60 -5.32 -1.90
CA THR A 21 25.52 -4.54 -1.26
C THR A 21 24.11 -4.89 -1.81
N ASP A 22 24.01 -5.36 -3.05
CA ASP A 22 22.75 -5.81 -3.65
C ASP A 22 22.10 -6.98 -2.89
N LEU A 23 22.91 -7.79 -2.18
CA LEU A 23 22.37 -8.88 -1.37
C LEU A 23 21.53 -8.41 -0.20
N TRP A 24 21.63 -7.16 0.23
CA TRP A 24 20.71 -6.61 1.24
C TRP A 24 19.25 -6.60 0.76
N ARG A 25 19.01 -6.47 -0.55
CA ARG A 25 17.68 -6.61 -1.11
C ARG A 25 17.13 -8.03 -0.98
N GLU A 26 17.98 -9.03 -1.22
CA GLU A 26 17.62 -10.45 -1.09
C GLU A 26 17.39 -10.83 0.40
N VAL A 27 18.20 -10.28 1.31
CA VAL A 27 17.98 -10.40 2.77
C VAL A 27 16.64 -9.81 3.16
N SER A 28 16.30 -8.62 2.65
CA SER A 28 15.00 -7.98 2.89
C SER A 28 13.85 -8.84 2.42
N SER A 29 13.91 -9.33 1.17
CA SER A 29 12.85 -10.20 0.61
C SER A 29 12.68 -11.50 1.40
N SER A 30 13.77 -12.06 1.90
CA SER A 30 13.71 -13.27 2.74
C SER A 30 13.03 -13.00 4.10
N TYR A 31 13.26 -11.85 4.71
CA TYR A 31 12.56 -11.43 5.92
C TYR A 31 11.09 -11.10 5.66
N GLU A 32 10.77 -10.46 4.52
CA GLU A 32 9.40 -10.17 4.09
C GLU A 32 8.57 -11.47 3.97
N LEU A 33 9.12 -12.50 3.33
CA LEU A 33 8.48 -13.81 3.21
C LEU A 33 8.19 -14.49 4.57
N ASN A 34 8.97 -14.15 5.60
CA ASN A 34 8.77 -14.64 6.97
C ASN A 34 7.88 -13.72 7.83
N ASN A 35 7.32 -12.66 7.27
CA ASN A 35 6.60 -11.60 7.99
C ASN A 35 7.45 -10.88 9.04
N GLU A 36 8.79 -10.93 8.93
CA GLU A 36 9.73 -10.24 9.80
C GLU A 36 9.97 -8.80 9.30
N PHE A 37 8.89 -8.02 9.15
CA PHE A 37 8.91 -6.72 8.46
C PHE A 37 9.89 -5.71 9.05
N THR A 38 10.13 -5.71 10.36
CA THR A 38 11.13 -4.82 10.97
C THR A 38 12.53 -5.09 10.40
N LYS A 39 12.93 -6.35 10.32
CA LYS A 39 14.23 -6.75 9.75
C LYS A 39 14.26 -6.54 8.23
N ALA A 40 13.14 -6.77 7.54
CA ALA A 40 13.03 -6.50 6.11
C ALA A 40 13.26 -5.01 5.80
N ILE A 41 12.64 -4.10 6.55
CA ILE A 41 12.81 -2.65 6.42
C ILE A 41 14.28 -2.25 6.66
N GLU A 42 14.90 -2.77 7.72
CA GLU A 42 16.30 -2.47 8.05
C GLU A 42 17.25 -2.93 6.91
N ALA A 43 17.05 -4.14 6.42
CA ALA A 43 17.84 -4.68 5.31
C ALA A 43 17.66 -3.86 4.03
N TYR A 44 16.41 -3.51 3.67
CA TYR A 44 16.17 -2.72 2.46
C TYR A 44 16.69 -1.29 2.56
N LYS A 45 16.70 -0.69 3.75
CA LYS A 45 17.35 0.61 4.00
C LYS A 45 18.84 0.52 3.75
N LYS A 46 19.52 -0.51 4.25
CA LYS A 46 20.96 -0.75 3.96
C LYS A 46 21.23 -0.87 2.46
N TYR A 47 20.36 -1.58 1.73
CA TYR A 47 20.41 -1.60 0.27
C TYR A 47 20.28 -0.19 -0.32
N SER A 48 19.25 0.55 0.07
CA SER A 48 19.00 1.91 -0.41
C SER A 48 20.18 2.86 -0.12
N GLU A 49 20.77 2.78 1.07
CA GLU A 49 21.92 3.59 1.49
C GLU A 49 23.20 3.27 0.70
N SER A 50 23.34 2.01 0.24
CA SER A 50 24.46 1.59 -0.59
C SER A 50 24.40 2.11 -2.02
N LEU A 51 23.23 2.54 -2.48
CA LEU A 51 23.05 3.07 -3.82
C LEU A 51 23.60 4.50 -3.95
N SER A 52 24.17 4.81 -5.09
CA SER A 52 24.49 6.19 -5.46
C SER A 52 23.21 7.04 -5.57
N ALA A 53 23.34 8.37 -5.46
CA ALA A 53 22.19 9.27 -5.41
C ALA A 53 21.26 9.14 -6.64
N ASP A 54 21.82 8.92 -7.81
CA ASP A 54 21.09 8.73 -9.09
C ASP A 54 20.29 7.41 -9.15
N LYS A 55 20.68 6.42 -8.33
CA LYS A 55 20.01 5.11 -8.24
C LYS A 55 18.98 5.03 -7.13
N ARG A 56 18.89 6.03 -6.25
CA ARG A 56 17.85 6.13 -5.21
C ARG A 56 16.54 6.65 -5.80
N THR A 57 16.00 5.91 -6.74
CA THR A 57 14.77 6.26 -7.46
C THR A 57 13.53 6.20 -6.56
N PRO A 58 12.40 6.80 -6.99
CA PRO A 58 11.11 6.64 -6.31
C PRO A 58 10.71 5.19 -6.08
N ASP A 59 11.09 4.25 -6.98
CA ASP A 59 10.79 2.82 -6.82
C ASP A 59 11.49 2.19 -5.62
N VAL A 60 12.72 2.61 -5.32
CA VAL A 60 13.45 2.17 -4.12
C VAL A 60 12.72 2.64 -2.86
N GLN A 61 12.28 3.91 -2.83
CA GLN A 61 11.50 4.46 -1.73
C GLN A 61 10.12 3.80 -1.63
N PHE A 62 9.51 3.51 -2.77
CA PHE A 62 8.21 2.83 -2.83
C PHE A 62 8.26 1.46 -2.15
N GLN A 63 9.30 0.69 -2.37
CA GLN A 63 9.45 -0.61 -1.71
C GLN A 63 9.59 -0.47 -0.18
N ILE A 64 10.31 0.55 0.30
CA ILE A 64 10.38 0.83 1.74
C ILE A 64 8.98 1.20 2.28
N GLY A 65 8.25 2.04 1.57
CA GLY A 65 6.87 2.39 1.93
C GLY A 65 5.94 1.19 2.00
N LYS A 66 6.06 0.26 1.02
CA LYS A 66 5.33 -1.02 1.03
C LYS A 66 5.62 -1.85 2.26
N LEU A 67 6.89 -2.05 2.60
CA LEU A 67 7.27 -2.82 3.78
C LEU A 67 6.73 -2.22 5.08
N TYR A 68 6.69 -0.89 5.20
CA TYR A 68 6.05 -0.21 6.32
C TYR A 68 4.53 -0.43 6.33
N TYR A 69 3.87 -0.37 5.17
CA TYR A 69 2.45 -0.65 5.05
C TYR A 69 2.13 -2.09 5.49
N GLU A 70 2.89 -3.07 5.01
CA GLU A 70 2.72 -4.48 5.36
C GLU A 70 2.97 -4.73 6.86
N LYS A 71 4.00 -4.08 7.46
CA LYS A 71 4.18 -4.09 8.92
C LYS A 71 2.95 -3.54 9.65
N GLY A 72 2.35 -2.48 9.14
CA GLY A 72 1.20 -1.83 9.75
C GLY A 72 -0.11 -2.60 9.62
N THR A 73 -0.24 -3.41 8.56
CA THR A 73 -1.47 -4.15 8.23
C THR A 73 -1.42 -5.63 8.59
N GLN A 74 -0.29 -6.14 9.07
CA GLN A 74 -0.18 -7.55 9.44
C GLN A 74 -1.18 -7.96 10.52
N SER A 75 -1.71 -9.17 10.39
CA SER A 75 -2.73 -9.71 11.31
C SER A 75 -2.15 -10.25 12.62
N ASP A 76 -0.85 -10.56 12.67
CA ASP A 76 -0.20 -11.07 13.86
C ASP A 76 0.02 -9.95 14.88
N THR A 77 -0.85 -9.93 15.89
CA THR A 77 -0.82 -8.96 17.00
C THR A 77 0.09 -9.37 18.14
N LEU A 78 0.66 -10.58 18.10
CA LEU A 78 1.55 -11.08 19.13
C LEU A 78 2.98 -10.57 18.94
N THR A 79 3.39 -10.36 17.71
CA THR A 79 4.76 -9.94 17.37
C THR A 79 4.91 -8.43 17.19
N VAL A 80 3.83 -7.72 16.85
CA VAL A 80 3.85 -6.25 16.65
C VAL A 80 2.63 -5.62 17.31
N SER A 81 2.90 -4.73 18.25
CA SER A 81 1.86 -4.00 18.99
C SER A 81 1.02 -3.09 18.08
N LEU A 82 -0.17 -2.71 18.54
CA LEU A 82 -1.04 -1.79 17.82
C LEU A 82 -0.36 -0.44 17.56
N ASP A 83 0.39 0.09 18.53
CA ASP A 83 1.11 1.36 18.41
C ASP A 83 2.23 1.28 17.37
N GLU A 84 2.98 0.17 17.33
CA GLU A 84 4.01 -0.06 16.33
C GLU A 84 3.42 -0.20 14.92
N ARG A 85 2.28 -0.87 14.78
CA ARG A 85 1.57 -0.97 13.49
C ARG A 85 1.09 0.40 13.02
N LYS A 86 0.51 1.20 13.92
CA LYS A 86 0.08 2.56 13.62
C LYS A 86 1.27 3.45 13.23
N ALA A 87 2.38 3.38 13.96
CA ALA A 87 3.61 4.12 13.63
C ALA A 87 4.18 3.70 12.26
N ALA A 88 4.09 2.41 11.92
CA ALA A 88 4.50 1.91 10.61
C ALA A 88 3.61 2.50 9.49
N LEU A 89 2.29 2.54 9.66
CA LEU A 89 1.38 3.16 8.69
C LEU A 89 1.66 4.67 8.52
N VAL A 90 1.92 5.40 9.61
CA VAL A 90 2.31 6.82 9.53
C VAL A 90 3.61 6.99 8.73
N SER A 91 4.59 6.09 8.93
CA SER A 91 5.84 6.09 8.16
C SER A 91 5.59 5.79 6.68
N ALA A 92 4.70 4.85 6.37
CA ALA A 92 4.31 4.54 5.00
C ALA A 92 3.65 5.74 4.31
N ASP A 93 2.68 6.41 4.97
CA ASP A 93 2.02 7.59 4.40
C ASP A 93 3.01 8.73 4.12
N SER A 94 3.97 8.94 5.02
CA SER A 94 5.04 9.94 4.81
C SER A 94 5.86 9.65 3.55
N ILE A 95 6.28 8.39 3.36
CA ILE A 95 7.05 7.97 2.19
C ILE A 95 6.22 8.13 0.90
N PHE A 96 4.98 7.67 0.89
CA PHE A 96 4.10 7.79 -0.28
C PHE A 96 3.72 9.24 -0.58
N THR A 97 3.70 10.12 0.44
CA THR A 97 3.55 11.56 0.26
C THR A 97 4.71 12.14 -0.55
N GLU A 98 5.95 11.78 -0.21
CA GLU A 98 7.11 12.24 -0.97
C GLU A 98 7.12 11.67 -2.41
N ILE A 99 6.73 10.40 -2.57
CA ILE A 99 6.60 9.80 -3.91
C ILE A 99 5.56 10.55 -4.76
N ALA A 100 4.39 10.88 -4.20
CA ALA A 100 3.36 11.64 -4.92
C ALA A 100 3.87 13.03 -5.37
N LYS A 101 4.73 13.68 -4.57
CA LYS A 101 5.33 14.98 -4.94
C LYS A 101 6.35 14.88 -6.07
N VAL A 102 7.21 13.85 -6.05
CA VAL A 102 8.29 13.72 -7.05
C VAL A 102 7.84 13.03 -8.33
N ALA A 103 6.71 12.34 -8.32
CA ALA A 103 6.13 11.64 -9.46
C ALA A 103 4.64 12.00 -9.64
N PRO A 104 4.31 13.29 -9.90
CA PRO A 104 2.91 13.75 -9.99
C PRO A 104 2.14 13.14 -11.16
N ASP A 105 2.83 12.66 -12.18
CA ASP A 105 2.24 11.96 -13.34
C ASP A 105 1.90 10.49 -13.06
N SER A 106 2.17 10.00 -11.86
CA SER A 106 1.86 8.66 -11.39
C SER A 106 0.80 8.69 -10.29
N TYR A 107 -0.25 7.90 -10.44
CA TYR A 107 -1.27 7.76 -9.39
C TYR A 107 -0.79 6.97 -8.17
N LEU A 108 0.33 6.22 -8.28
CA LEU A 108 0.75 5.23 -7.28
C LEU A 108 1.01 5.84 -5.90
N GLY A 109 1.64 7.01 -5.84
CA GLY A 109 1.89 7.70 -4.56
C GLY A 109 0.59 7.94 -3.79
N ASN A 110 -0.37 8.60 -4.40
CA ASN A 110 -1.67 8.89 -3.78
C ASN A 110 -2.53 7.62 -3.58
N PHE A 111 -2.42 6.62 -4.45
CA PHE A 111 -3.12 5.36 -4.30
C PHE A 111 -2.65 4.59 -3.03
N TRP A 112 -1.36 4.56 -2.78
CA TRP A 112 -0.82 3.92 -1.58
C TRP A 112 -1.04 4.77 -0.32
N ARG A 113 -1.10 6.09 -0.44
CA ARG A 113 -1.59 6.97 0.64
C ARG A 113 -3.04 6.64 1.01
N ALA A 114 -3.90 6.48 0.01
CA ALA A 114 -5.29 6.07 0.22
C ALA A 114 -5.39 4.75 0.99
N ARG A 115 -4.68 3.72 0.55
CA ARG A 115 -4.61 2.41 1.25
C ARG A 115 -4.12 2.54 2.69
N THR A 116 -3.05 3.32 2.88
CA THR A 116 -2.44 3.52 4.19
C THR A 116 -3.39 4.26 5.15
N ASN A 117 -4.06 5.30 4.66
CA ASN A 117 -5.03 6.05 5.45
C ASN A 117 -6.33 5.26 5.70
N SER A 118 -6.72 4.37 4.80
CA SER A 118 -7.79 3.39 5.05
C SER A 118 -7.43 2.42 6.17
N ALA A 119 -6.17 1.95 6.22
CA ALA A 119 -5.70 1.09 7.29
C ALA A 119 -5.56 1.83 8.66
N LEU A 120 -5.33 3.15 8.65
CA LEU A 120 -5.33 3.98 9.85
C LEU A 120 -6.74 4.28 10.39
N ASP A 121 -7.77 4.19 9.53
CA ASP A 121 -9.18 4.41 9.86
C ASP A 121 -10.02 3.21 9.37
N PRO A 122 -9.85 2.01 9.97
CA PRO A 122 -10.46 0.77 9.48
C PRO A 122 -12.00 0.80 9.49
N GLU A 123 -12.60 1.55 10.43
CA GLU A 123 -14.05 1.75 10.49
C GLU A 123 -14.54 2.83 9.52
N THR A 124 -13.65 3.49 8.81
CA THR A 124 -13.94 4.55 7.82
C THR A 124 -14.77 5.72 8.39
N THR A 125 -14.72 5.90 9.71
CA THR A 125 -15.53 6.92 10.41
C THR A 125 -14.96 8.34 10.29
N GLN A 126 -13.64 8.45 10.14
CA GLN A 126 -12.94 9.72 9.96
C GLN A 126 -12.81 10.10 8.47
N GLY A 127 -12.89 9.11 7.57
CA GLY A 127 -12.73 9.32 6.14
C GLY A 127 -11.33 9.73 5.71
N LEU A 128 -10.30 9.29 6.45
CA LEU A 128 -8.90 9.69 6.21
C LEU A 128 -8.43 9.40 4.79
N ALA A 129 -8.87 8.30 4.19
CA ALA A 129 -8.47 7.90 2.84
C ALA A 129 -9.30 8.58 1.73
N LYS A 130 -10.45 9.18 2.06
CA LYS A 130 -11.39 9.74 1.09
C LYS A 130 -10.74 10.68 0.08
N PRO A 131 -10.01 11.74 0.49
CA PRO A 131 -9.46 12.70 -0.47
C PRO A 131 -8.50 12.05 -1.46
N TYR A 132 -7.72 11.08 -1.02
CA TYR A 132 -6.75 10.38 -1.87
C TYR A 132 -7.43 9.45 -2.87
N TYR A 133 -8.46 8.69 -2.45
CA TYR A 133 -9.23 7.87 -3.39
C TYR A 133 -10.02 8.71 -4.40
N GLU A 134 -10.54 9.87 -4.02
CA GLU A 134 -11.19 10.80 -4.95
C GLU A 134 -10.19 11.33 -5.99
N GLU A 135 -8.99 11.76 -5.56
CA GLU A 135 -7.95 12.26 -6.45
C GLU A 135 -7.46 11.18 -7.43
N VAL A 136 -7.21 9.96 -6.93
CA VAL A 136 -6.81 8.82 -7.77
C VAL A 136 -7.91 8.47 -8.76
N ALA A 137 -9.15 8.41 -8.34
CA ALA A 137 -10.26 8.10 -9.25
C ALA A 137 -10.38 9.13 -10.36
N ALA A 138 -10.29 10.44 -10.04
CA ALA A 138 -10.31 11.50 -11.04
C ALA A 138 -9.15 11.36 -12.03
N PHE A 139 -7.92 11.15 -11.55
CA PHE A 139 -6.74 10.94 -12.39
C PHE A 139 -6.89 9.75 -13.34
N LEU A 140 -7.43 8.63 -12.85
CA LEU A 140 -7.56 7.41 -13.66
C LEU A 140 -8.71 7.47 -14.67
N ILE A 141 -9.80 8.18 -14.35
CA ILE A 141 -10.92 8.42 -15.30
C ILE A 141 -10.40 9.18 -16.54
N ASP A 142 -9.58 10.21 -16.33
CA ASP A 142 -9.01 11.01 -17.42
C ASP A 142 -8.10 10.19 -18.35
N LYS A 143 -7.48 9.13 -17.84
CA LYS A 143 -6.67 8.22 -18.66
C LYS A 143 -7.52 7.32 -19.58
N ASN A 144 -8.76 7.05 -19.21
CA ASN A 144 -9.73 6.21 -19.97
C ASN A 144 -9.10 4.88 -20.45
N ASP A 145 -8.38 4.19 -19.58
CA ASP A 145 -7.62 2.98 -19.91
C ASP A 145 -8.08 1.81 -19.04
N PRO A 146 -8.59 0.71 -19.64
CA PRO A 146 -9.07 -0.46 -18.90
C PRO A 146 -8.05 -1.12 -17.96
N ARG A 147 -6.76 -0.88 -18.17
CA ARG A 147 -5.70 -1.37 -17.27
C ARG A 147 -5.85 -0.82 -15.84
N TYR A 148 -6.53 0.31 -15.67
CA TYR A 148 -6.79 0.94 -14.39
C TYR A 148 -8.12 0.54 -13.73
N ASN A 149 -8.92 -0.31 -14.38
CA ASN A 149 -10.25 -0.70 -13.88
C ASN A 149 -10.20 -1.27 -12.46
N SER A 150 -9.19 -2.10 -12.14
CA SER A 150 -9.05 -2.64 -10.77
C SER A 150 -8.81 -1.55 -9.73
N ALA A 151 -7.98 -0.56 -10.04
CA ALA A 151 -7.72 0.56 -9.15
C ALA A 151 -8.95 1.47 -9.01
N LEU A 152 -9.68 1.72 -10.09
CA LEU A 152 -10.96 2.45 -10.05
C LEU A 152 -12.01 1.74 -9.20
N ILE A 153 -12.13 0.41 -9.35
CA ILE A 153 -13.06 -0.40 -8.53
C ILE A 153 -12.68 -0.28 -7.04
N GLU A 154 -11.40 -0.31 -6.71
CA GLU A 154 -10.94 -0.12 -5.32
C GLU A 154 -11.32 1.27 -4.80
N CYS A 155 -11.04 2.33 -5.56
CA CYS A 155 -11.41 3.70 -5.20
C CYS A 155 -12.92 3.82 -4.95
N TYR A 156 -13.74 3.33 -5.86
CA TYR A 156 -15.20 3.41 -5.75
C TYR A 156 -15.73 2.54 -4.62
N SER A 157 -15.12 1.39 -4.33
CA SER A 157 -15.50 0.53 -3.21
C SER A 157 -15.32 1.24 -1.88
N TYR A 158 -14.16 1.88 -1.67
CA TYR A 158 -13.93 2.68 -0.48
C TYR A 158 -14.91 3.84 -0.38
N LEU A 159 -15.10 4.62 -1.45
CA LEU A 159 -16.00 5.78 -1.46
C LEU A 159 -17.46 5.37 -1.25
N GLY A 160 -17.90 4.28 -1.87
CA GLY A 160 -19.23 3.72 -1.65
C GLY A 160 -19.45 3.32 -0.18
N TYR A 161 -18.47 2.66 0.43
CA TYR A 161 -18.52 2.30 1.84
C TYR A 161 -18.46 3.52 2.76
N TYR A 162 -17.58 4.49 2.49
CA TYR A 162 -17.50 5.75 3.24
C TYR A 162 -18.86 6.47 3.31
N TYR A 163 -19.52 6.63 2.16
CA TYR A 163 -20.82 7.29 2.11
C TYR A 163 -21.93 6.47 2.79
N LEU A 164 -21.83 5.13 2.78
CA LEU A 164 -22.72 4.26 3.53
C LEU A 164 -22.57 4.49 5.04
N VAL A 165 -21.33 4.48 5.56
CA VAL A 165 -21.04 4.75 6.98
C VAL A 165 -21.50 6.16 7.38
N ALA A 166 -21.34 7.14 6.51
CA ALA A 166 -21.79 8.51 6.71
C ALA A 166 -23.31 8.69 6.57
N ASN A 167 -24.08 7.61 6.35
CA ASN A 167 -25.53 7.62 6.10
C ASN A 167 -25.95 8.49 4.91
N LYS A 168 -25.08 8.62 3.91
CA LYS A 168 -25.32 9.31 2.64
C LYS A 168 -25.62 8.29 1.55
N LEU A 169 -26.84 7.71 1.63
CA LEU A 169 -27.22 6.56 0.81
C LEU A 169 -27.26 6.85 -0.71
N PRO A 170 -27.72 8.02 -1.18
CA PRO A 170 -27.69 8.34 -2.62
C PRO A 170 -26.27 8.35 -3.18
N GLU A 171 -25.32 8.99 -2.49
CA GLU A 171 -23.91 9.05 -2.90
C GLU A 171 -23.26 7.66 -2.84
N SER A 172 -23.57 6.87 -1.81
CA SER A 172 -23.12 5.48 -1.73
C SER A 172 -23.56 4.67 -2.95
N LYS A 173 -24.86 4.73 -3.29
CA LYS A 173 -25.42 4.03 -4.47
C LYS A 173 -24.73 4.46 -5.77
N GLU A 174 -24.39 5.73 -5.91
CA GLU A 174 -23.68 6.24 -7.09
C GLU A 174 -22.37 5.52 -7.30
N TYR A 175 -21.54 5.39 -6.26
CA TYR A 175 -20.24 4.71 -6.36
C TYR A 175 -20.37 3.21 -6.64
N TRP A 176 -21.31 2.53 -6.02
CA TRP A 176 -21.57 1.11 -6.33
C TRP A 176 -22.04 0.90 -7.77
N ASN A 177 -22.84 1.82 -8.31
CA ASN A 177 -23.23 1.77 -9.71
C ASN A 177 -22.05 2.04 -10.66
N LYS A 178 -21.11 2.93 -10.31
CA LYS A 178 -19.88 3.13 -11.07
C LYS A 178 -19.04 1.83 -11.16
N ILE A 179 -19.03 1.02 -10.11
CA ILE A 179 -18.39 -0.30 -10.15
C ILE A 179 -19.11 -1.22 -11.13
N LEU A 180 -20.45 -1.28 -11.10
CA LEU A 180 -21.22 -2.12 -12.03
C LEU A 180 -21.11 -1.67 -13.48
N ALA A 181 -20.81 -0.40 -13.73
CA ALA A 181 -20.53 0.10 -15.08
C ALA A 181 -19.17 -0.43 -15.62
N ILE A 182 -18.20 -0.69 -14.75
CA ILE A 182 -16.89 -1.27 -15.09
C ILE A 182 -16.99 -2.82 -15.13
N ASP A 183 -17.59 -3.40 -14.10
CA ASP A 183 -17.74 -4.84 -13.90
C ASP A 183 -19.20 -5.18 -13.53
N PRO A 184 -20.04 -5.46 -14.53
CA PRO A 184 -21.45 -5.80 -14.28
C PRO A 184 -21.67 -7.07 -13.44
N ALA A 185 -20.64 -7.92 -13.30
CA ALA A 185 -20.71 -9.14 -12.50
C ALA A 185 -20.27 -8.94 -11.04
N ASN A 186 -19.81 -7.75 -10.66
CA ASN A 186 -19.24 -7.47 -9.34
C ASN A 186 -20.20 -7.80 -8.20
N ALA A 187 -19.90 -8.89 -7.49
CA ALA A 187 -20.76 -9.41 -6.43
C ALA A 187 -20.85 -8.49 -5.20
N THR A 188 -19.75 -7.76 -4.92
CA THR A 188 -19.71 -6.83 -3.78
C THR A 188 -20.61 -5.62 -4.03
N ALA A 189 -20.53 -5.03 -5.21
CA ALA A 189 -21.36 -3.88 -5.57
C ALA A 189 -22.87 -4.26 -5.60
N LYS A 190 -23.20 -5.45 -6.13
CA LYS A 190 -24.60 -5.95 -6.11
C LYS A 190 -25.12 -6.07 -4.68
N ARG A 191 -24.37 -6.77 -3.81
CA ARG A 191 -24.77 -6.94 -2.40
C ARG A 191 -24.91 -5.61 -1.66
N ALA A 192 -24.00 -4.66 -1.92
CA ALA A 192 -24.08 -3.34 -1.32
C ALA A 192 -25.36 -2.60 -1.73
N LEU A 193 -25.69 -2.60 -3.02
CA LEU A 193 -26.92 -1.97 -3.54
C LEU A 193 -28.19 -2.64 -3.02
N ASP A 194 -28.21 -3.97 -2.89
CA ASP A 194 -29.36 -4.72 -2.32
C ASP A 194 -29.56 -4.38 -0.84
N GLY A 195 -28.48 -4.07 -0.10
CA GLY A 195 -28.53 -3.68 1.31
C GLY A 195 -28.93 -2.23 1.56
N ILE A 196 -28.78 -1.35 0.56
CA ILE A 196 -29.13 0.07 0.67
C ILE A 196 -30.57 0.27 0.16
N LYS A 197 -31.51 0.11 1.07
CA LYS A 197 -32.95 0.33 0.78
C LYS A 197 -33.33 1.79 0.87
#